data_f5ce9ad8fe1cf24d758cb67c22af55e2
#
_entry.id   f5ce9ad8fe1cf24d758cb67c22af55e2
#
_cell.length_a   1.000
_cell.length_b   1.000
_cell.length_c   1.000
_cell.angle_alpha   90.00
_cell.angle_beta   90.00
_cell.angle_gamma   90.00
#
_symmetry.space_group_name_H-M   'P 1'
#
loop_
_entity.id
_entity.type
_entity.pdbx_description
1 polymer ?
#
loop_
_entity_poly.entity_id
_entity_poly.type
_entity_poly.pdbx_seq_one_letter_code
_entity_poly.pdbx_strand_id
1 'polypeptide(L)'
;EGDPLTLKDRWMHHHTTGMSTVEITAVNATRVLDEFEKYFRENNNNPASPYKTYVIKGDNQPDKIERLTKLMDAHAIKYGHPAAGKSTRGFDYSSQTTQTVNLSADDIVINIYQPKSRFITTLFEPQSKLPDSVTYDITAWNLMYAYGLRGFALNERINVGKAYQPKEVAQTPVTGKP
;
A
#
# COMPACT_ATOMS: atom_id res chain seq x y z
N GLU A 1 -38.32 15.27 -7.78
CA GLU A 1 -37.54 16.49 -8.15
C GLU A 1 -37.01 17.06 -6.84
N GLY A 2 -35.67 17.10 -6.68
CA GLY A 2 -35.04 17.64 -5.49
C GLY A 2 -34.95 19.16 -5.56
N ASP A 3 -34.82 19.82 -4.40
CA ASP A 3 -34.61 21.24 -4.33
C ASP A 3 -33.31 21.65 -5.03
N PRO A 4 -33.27 22.76 -5.77
CA PRO A 4 -32.07 23.22 -6.45
C PRO A 4 -31.01 23.64 -5.44
N LEU A 5 -29.85 22.98 -5.44
CA LEU A 5 -28.71 23.33 -4.61
C LEU A 5 -27.95 24.53 -5.22
N THR A 6 -28.11 25.71 -4.62
CA THR A 6 -27.46 26.94 -5.10
C THR A 6 -25.99 27.03 -4.69
N LEU A 7 -25.23 27.92 -5.34
CA LEU A 7 -23.85 28.22 -4.93
C LEU A 7 -23.78 28.74 -3.49
N LYS A 8 -24.76 29.55 -3.07
CA LYS A 8 -24.88 30.07 -1.70
C LYS A 8 -25.02 28.92 -0.69
N ASP A 9 -25.87 27.95 -0.96
CA ASP A 9 -26.06 26.79 -0.07
C ASP A 9 -24.77 25.98 0.05
N ARG A 10 -24.06 25.78 -1.06
CA ARG A 10 -22.79 25.06 -1.08
C ARG A 10 -21.73 25.72 -0.19
N TRP A 11 -21.48 27.02 -0.38
CA TRP A 11 -20.45 27.70 0.44
C TRP A 11 -20.86 27.81 1.90
N MET A 12 -22.13 27.99 2.22
CA MET A 12 -22.63 27.98 3.59
C MET A 12 -22.43 26.61 4.25
N HIS A 13 -22.74 25.51 3.54
CA HIS A 13 -22.48 24.15 4.04
C HIS A 13 -21.00 23.94 4.29
N HIS A 14 -20.12 24.29 3.36
CA HIS A 14 -18.67 24.17 3.53
C HIS A 14 -18.15 25.02 4.70
N HIS A 15 -18.62 26.25 4.82
CA HIS A 15 -18.24 27.13 5.94
C HIS A 15 -18.69 26.55 7.27
N THR A 16 -19.95 26.14 7.40
CA THR A 16 -20.49 25.54 8.63
C THR A 16 -19.74 24.27 9.01
N THR A 17 -19.51 23.38 8.04
CA THR A 17 -18.75 22.15 8.27
C THR A 17 -17.31 22.45 8.70
N GLY A 18 -16.65 23.39 8.04
CA GLY A 18 -15.28 23.80 8.40
C GLY A 18 -15.21 24.39 9.82
N MET A 19 -16.10 25.30 10.15
CA MET A 19 -16.14 25.91 11.49
C MET A 19 -16.45 24.87 12.58
N SER A 20 -17.44 24.01 12.36
CA SER A 20 -17.77 22.92 13.29
C SER A 20 -16.60 21.96 13.49
N THR A 21 -15.87 21.63 12.42
CA THR A 21 -14.68 20.78 12.51
C THR A 21 -13.59 21.43 13.38
N VAL A 22 -13.31 22.73 13.19
CA VAL A 22 -12.33 23.46 13.99
C VAL A 22 -12.75 23.51 15.46
N GLU A 23 -14.01 23.85 15.73
CA GLU A 23 -14.56 23.95 17.10
C GLU A 23 -14.49 22.60 17.83
N ILE A 24 -15.01 21.54 17.23
CA ILE A 24 -15.01 20.20 17.82
C ILE A 24 -13.58 19.68 18.03
N THR A 25 -12.68 19.95 17.08
CA THR A 25 -11.26 19.57 17.22
C THR A 25 -10.60 20.35 18.37
N ALA A 26 -10.85 21.64 18.51
CA ALA A 26 -10.31 22.45 19.59
C ALA A 26 -10.79 21.98 20.97
N VAL A 27 -12.09 21.70 21.11
CA VAL A 27 -12.67 21.19 22.38
C VAL A 27 -12.12 19.79 22.71
N ASN A 28 -11.81 18.97 21.71
CA ASN A 28 -11.32 17.60 21.88
C ASN A 28 -9.82 17.46 21.58
N ALA A 29 -9.03 18.53 21.65
CA ALA A 29 -7.63 18.54 21.20
C ALA A 29 -6.78 17.41 21.79
N THR A 30 -6.85 17.18 23.09
CA THR A 30 -6.13 16.09 23.76
C THR A 30 -6.50 14.73 23.15
N ARG A 31 -7.78 14.44 23.01
CA ARG A 31 -8.25 13.18 22.43
C ARG A 31 -7.78 13.00 20.99
N VAL A 32 -7.82 14.06 20.19
CA VAL A 32 -7.36 14.01 18.79
C VAL A 32 -5.86 13.71 18.71
N LEU A 33 -5.05 14.32 19.58
CA LEU A 33 -3.62 14.05 19.66
C LEU A 33 -3.32 12.62 20.13
N ASP A 34 -4.02 12.15 21.16
CA ASP A 34 -3.88 10.79 21.67
C ASP A 34 -4.21 9.74 20.59
N GLU A 35 -5.30 9.93 19.84
CA GLU A 35 -5.67 9.02 18.73
C GLU A 35 -4.68 9.10 17.57
N PHE A 36 -4.12 10.27 17.29
CA PHE A 36 -3.07 10.43 16.28
C PHE A 36 -1.79 9.67 16.68
N GLU A 37 -1.32 9.84 17.91
CA GLU A 37 -0.16 9.10 18.42
C GLU A 37 -0.41 7.60 18.42
N LYS A 38 -1.58 7.17 18.92
CA LYS A 38 -1.99 5.76 18.94
C LYS A 38 -1.98 5.15 17.54
N TYR A 39 -2.50 5.87 16.54
CA TYR A 39 -2.51 5.40 15.14
C TYR A 39 -1.11 5.03 14.66
N PHE A 40 -0.11 5.89 14.85
CA PHE A 40 1.25 5.61 14.41
C PHE A 40 1.94 4.55 15.27
N ARG A 41 1.69 4.54 16.57
CA ARG A 41 2.22 3.51 17.48
C ARG A 41 1.71 2.12 17.12
N GLU A 42 0.42 1.97 16.85
CA GLU A 42 -0.18 0.70 16.43
C GLU A 42 0.33 0.27 15.06
N ASN A 43 0.43 1.17 14.10
CA ASN A 43 0.97 0.86 12.79
C ASN A 43 2.41 0.32 12.85
N ASN A 44 3.23 0.85 13.74
CA ASN A 44 4.61 0.40 13.90
C ASN A 44 4.74 -0.93 14.66
N ASN A 45 3.94 -1.13 15.69
CA ASN A 45 4.15 -2.20 16.67
C ASN A 45 3.18 -3.39 16.49
N ASN A 46 1.94 -3.12 16.13
CA ASN A 46 0.89 -4.14 15.99
C ASN A 46 -0.09 -3.82 14.86
N PRO A 47 0.35 -3.80 13.61
CA PRO A 47 -0.50 -3.44 12.48
C PRO A 47 -1.66 -4.42 12.30
N ALA A 48 -2.85 -3.86 12.11
CA ALA A 48 -4.12 -4.58 12.00
C ALA A 48 -4.34 -5.16 10.60
N SER A 49 -3.52 -6.12 10.19
CA SER A 49 -3.71 -6.86 8.93
C SER A 49 -3.33 -8.33 9.15
N PRO A 50 -4.01 -9.29 8.51
CA PRO A 50 -3.57 -10.68 8.51
C PRO A 50 -2.24 -10.85 7.79
N TYR A 51 -1.98 -10.05 6.76
CA TYR A 51 -0.73 -10.09 6.01
C TYR A 51 0.29 -9.12 6.64
N LYS A 52 1.47 -9.64 6.95
CA LYS A 52 2.54 -8.90 7.64
C LYS A 52 3.66 -8.45 6.69
N THR A 53 3.75 -9.08 5.53
CA THR A 53 4.76 -8.76 4.50
C THR A 53 4.19 -8.99 3.12
N TYR A 54 4.48 -8.08 2.22
CA TYR A 54 4.24 -8.26 0.78
C TYR A 54 5.56 -8.48 0.07
N VAL A 55 5.57 -9.43 -0.86
CA VAL A 55 6.76 -9.84 -1.61
C VAL A 55 6.52 -9.58 -3.08
N ILE A 56 7.43 -8.91 -3.73
CA ILE A 56 7.49 -8.72 -5.17
C ILE A 56 8.64 -9.58 -5.67
N LYS A 57 8.37 -10.49 -6.58
CA LYS A 57 9.42 -11.37 -7.13
C LYS A 57 10.42 -10.58 -7.96
N GLY A 58 11.70 -10.87 -7.77
CA GLY A 58 12.80 -10.16 -8.44
C GLY A 58 12.92 -10.43 -9.95
N ASP A 59 12.16 -11.40 -10.48
CA ASP A 59 12.07 -11.74 -11.90
C ASP A 59 10.94 -11.00 -12.65
N ASN A 60 10.25 -10.07 -12.00
CA ASN A 60 9.32 -9.17 -12.66
C ASN A 60 10.06 -8.23 -13.64
N GLN A 61 9.31 -7.69 -14.60
CA GLN A 61 9.86 -6.72 -15.56
C GLN A 61 10.43 -5.49 -14.83
N PRO A 62 11.68 -5.09 -15.10
CA PRO A 62 12.37 -4.03 -14.35
C PRO A 62 11.66 -2.68 -14.39
N ASP A 63 11.04 -2.32 -15.51
CA ASP A 63 10.28 -1.06 -15.65
C ASP A 63 9.06 -1.00 -14.74
N LYS A 64 8.38 -2.12 -14.52
CA LYS A 64 7.25 -2.22 -13.61
C LYS A 64 7.71 -2.09 -12.15
N ILE A 65 8.83 -2.75 -11.81
CA ILE A 65 9.44 -2.62 -10.48
C ILE A 65 9.86 -1.17 -10.24
N GLU A 66 10.50 -0.53 -11.23
CA GLU A 66 10.95 0.87 -11.12
C GLU A 66 9.76 1.83 -10.88
N ARG A 67 8.66 1.67 -11.61
CA ARG A 67 7.46 2.50 -11.41
C ARG A 67 6.87 2.32 -10.02
N LEU A 68 6.79 1.07 -9.55
CA LEU A 68 6.27 0.78 -8.22
C LEU A 68 7.19 1.31 -7.12
N THR A 69 8.51 1.14 -7.25
CA THR A 69 9.47 1.66 -6.26
C THR A 69 9.46 3.18 -6.20
N LYS A 70 9.36 3.88 -7.35
CA LYS A 70 9.17 5.34 -7.38
C LYS A 70 7.91 5.79 -6.63
N LEU A 71 6.80 5.05 -6.78
CA LEU A 71 5.57 5.34 -6.03
C LEU A 71 5.78 5.11 -4.53
N MET A 72 6.43 4.01 -4.15
CA MET A 72 6.72 3.73 -2.74
C MET A 72 7.63 4.79 -2.12
N ASP A 73 8.66 5.25 -2.84
CA ASP A 73 9.57 6.33 -2.40
C ASP A 73 8.81 7.65 -2.20
N ALA A 74 7.96 8.03 -3.15
CA ALA A 74 7.14 9.24 -3.07
C ALA A 74 6.22 9.25 -1.83
N HIS A 75 5.84 8.07 -1.33
CA HIS A 75 5.03 7.89 -0.14
C HIS A 75 5.82 7.55 1.12
N ALA A 76 7.15 7.56 1.06
CA ALA A 76 8.05 7.18 2.15
C ALA A 76 7.76 5.78 2.72
N ILE A 77 7.39 4.83 1.87
CA ILE A 77 7.23 3.42 2.21
C ILE A 77 8.61 2.76 2.22
N LYS A 78 8.94 2.07 3.31
CA LYS A 78 10.20 1.35 3.44
C LYS A 78 10.08 -0.05 2.86
N TYR A 79 11.03 -0.41 2.01
CA TYR A 79 11.14 -1.71 1.34
C TYR A 79 12.61 -2.06 1.07
N GLY A 80 12.88 -3.28 0.65
CA GLY A 80 14.22 -3.71 0.26
C GLY A 80 14.29 -5.21 0.04
N HIS A 81 15.49 -5.76 0.00
CA HIS A 81 15.71 -7.20 -0.17
C HIS A 81 15.61 -7.95 1.15
N PRO A 82 15.16 -9.22 1.17
CA PRO A 82 15.16 -10.03 2.39
C PRO A 82 16.59 -10.26 2.91
N ALA A 83 16.71 -10.46 4.22
CA ALA A 83 18.02 -10.68 4.86
C ALA A 83 18.69 -11.97 4.40
N ALA A 84 17.92 -13.02 4.15
CA ALA A 84 18.37 -14.32 3.67
C ALA A 84 17.24 -15.02 2.90
N GLY A 85 17.60 -16.02 2.10
CA GLY A 85 16.64 -16.92 1.48
C GLY A 85 15.85 -17.67 2.55
N LYS A 86 14.53 -17.71 2.42
CA LYS A 86 13.62 -18.37 3.35
C LYS A 86 12.48 -19.02 2.59
N SER A 87 12.08 -20.23 3.01
CA SER A 87 10.85 -20.86 2.56
C SER A 87 9.74 -20.57 3.57
N THR A 88 8.62 -20.10 3.09
CA THR A 88 7.43 -19.78 3.90
C THR A 88 6.16 -20.03 3.11
N ARG A 89 4.99 -19.78 3.69
CA ARG A 89 3.71 -19.87 2.99
C ARG A 89 3.12 -18.48 2.79
N GLY A 90 2.50 -18.26 1.63
CA GLY A 90 1.87 -16.99 1.32
C GLY A 90 0.77 -17.13 0.28
N PHE A 91 -0.08 -16.15 0.23
CA PHE A 91 -1.08 -16.00 -0.82
C PHE A 91 -0.37 -15.52 -2.10
N ASP A 92 -0.49 -16.30 -3.17
CA ASP A 92 0.02 -15.94 -4.49
C ASP A 92 -1.03 -15.15 -5.27
N TYR A 93 -0.69 -13.95 -5.71
CA TYR A 93 -1.59 -13.09 -6.48
C TYR A 93 -1.95 -13.67 -7.85
N SER A 94 -1.07 -14.47 -8.45
CA SER A 94 -1.28 -15.03 -9.79
C SER A 94 -2.26 -16.20 -9.77
N SER A 95 -2.09 -17.13 -8.83
CA SER A 95 -2.95 -18.32 -8.71
C SER A 95 -4.13 -18.11 -7.77
N GLN A 96 -4.13 -17.01 -6.98
CA GLN A 96 -5.11 -16.71 -5.94
C GLN A 96 -5.23 -17.82 -4.87
N THR A 97 -4.15 -18.53 -4.62
CA THR A 97 -4.08 -19.63 -3.65
C THR A 97 -2.93 -19.43 -2.68
N THR A 98 -3.04 -20.06 -1.50
CA THR A 98 -1.93 -20.08 -0.54
C THR A 98 -0.98 -21.24 -0.86
N GLN A 99 0.27 -20.92 -1.14
CA GLN A 99 1.29 -21.91 -1.49
C GLN A 99 2.64 -21.63 -0.83
N THR A 100 3.59 -22.52 -1.03
CA THR A 100 4.97 -22.34 -0.58
C THR A 100 5.68 -21.29 -1.42
N VAL A 101 6.35 -20.38 -0.74
CA VAL A 101 7.12 -19.27 -1.33
C VAL A 101 8.56 -19.39 -0.92
N ASN A 102 9.46 -19.50 -1.90
CA ASN A 102 10.89 -19.44 -1.68
C ASN A 102 11.37 -18.02 -1.98
N LEU A 103 11.79 -17.31 -0.92
CA LEU A 103 12.35 -15.97 -1.03
C LEU A 103 13.78 -16.07 -1.58
N SER A 104 14.08 -15.24 -2.58
CA SER A 104 15.40 -15.08 -3.14
C SER A 104 16.01 -13.72 -2.74
N ALA A 105 17.32 -13.58 -2.88
CA ALA A 105 18.01 -12.32 -2.59
C ALA A 105 17.56 -11.16 -3.48
N ASP A 106 17.00 -11.46 -4.64
CA ASP A 106 16.53 -10.46 -5.62
C ASP A 106 15.08 -10.03 -5.38
N ASP A 107 14.34 -10.73 -4.53
CA ASP A 107 12.96 -10.36 -4.22
C ASP A 107 12.92 -9.06 -3.43
N ILE A 108 11.82 -8.32 -3.56
CA ILE A 108 11.59 -7.12 -2.78
C ILE A 108 10.55 -7.44 -1.72
N VAL A 109 10.84 -7.09 -0.47
CA VAL A 109 9.95 -7.26 0.66
C VAL A 109 9.52 -5.92 1.23
N ILE A 110 8.24 -5.81 1.52
CA ILE A 110 7.60 -4.65 2.14
C ILE A 110 6.91 -5.16 3.39
N ASN A 111 7.50 -4.96 4.57
CA ASN A 111 6.79 -5.30 5.79
C ASN A 111 5.89 -4.13 6.24
N ILE A 112 4.75 -4.46 6.85
CA ILE A 112 3.77 -3.45 7.24
C ILE A 112 4.05 -2.79 8.59
N TYR A 113 5.11 -3.15 9.29
CA TYR A 113 5.49 -2.56 10.58
C TYR A 113 6.20 -1.23 10.37
N GLN A 114 5.44 -0.24 9.91
CA GLN A 114 5.93 1.11 9.62
C GLN A 114 4.77 2.12 9.64
N PRO A 115 5.04 3.43 9.75
CA PRO A 115 3.98 4.45 9.89
C PRO A 115 2.89 4.39 8.82
N LYS A 116 3.23 3.96 7.61
CA LYS A 116 2.32 3.83 6.46
C LYS A 116 1.59 2.48 6.38
N SER A 117 1.57 1.70 7.47
CA SER A 117 1.02 0.34 7.50
C SER A 117 -0.35 0.20 6.84
N ARG A 118 -1.31 1.04 7.20
CA ARG A 118 -2.67 0.98 6.64
C ARG A 118 -2.68 1.30 5.14
N PHE A 119 -1.89 2.29 4.73
CA PHE A 119 -1.76 2.64 3.32
C PHE A 119 -1.16 1.49 2.51
N ILE A 120 -0.08 0.86 3.02
CA ILE A 120 0.51 -0.32 2.39
C ILE A 120 -0.50 -1.45 2.28
N THR A 121 -1.26 -1.72 3.35
CA THR A 121 -2.30 -2.74 3.32
C THR A 121 -3.31 -2.46 2.20
N THR A 122 -3.82 -1.24 2.10
CA THR A 122 -4.75 -0.84 1.04
C THR A 122 -4.17 -1.05 -0.36
N LEU A 123 -2.88 -0.70 -0.57
CA LEU A 123 -2.23 -0.85 -1.87
C LEU A 123 -1.95 -2.30 -2.27
N PHE A 124 -1.79 -3.20 -1.30
CA PHE A 124 -1.30 -4.56 -1.55
C PHE A 124 -2.18 -5.69 -1.00
N GLU A 125 -3.26 -5.43 -0.28
CA GLU A 125 -4.10 -6.52 0.21
C GLU A 125 -4.73 -7.32 -0.94
N PRO A 126 -4.69 -8.67 -0.89
CA PRO A 126 -5.22 -9.50 -1.98
C PRO A 126 -6.72 -9.33 -2.22
N GLN A 127 -7.47 -9.09 -1.15
CA GLN A 127 -8.92 -8.97 -1.17
C GLN A 127 -9.34 -7.83 -0.24
N SER A 128 -10.00 -6.83 -0.78
CA SER A 128 -10.61 -5.76 0.01
C SER A 128 -11.90 -6.26 0.65
N LYS A 129 -12.03 -6.07 1.95
CA LYS A 129 -13.29 -6.32 2.67
C LYS A 129 -14.11 -5.05 2.64
N LEU A 130 -15.16 -5.05 1.86
CA LEU A 130 -16.12 -3.96 1.84
C LEU A 130 -17.17 -4.19 2.95
N PRO A 131 -17.43 -3.20 3.81
CA PRO A 131 -18.43 -3.32 4.89
C PRO A 131 -19.86 -3.29 4.35
N ASP A 132 -20.06 -2.81 3.12
CA ASP A 132 -21.36 -2.68 2.48
C ASP A 132 -21.31 -3.22 1.04
N SER A 133 -22.41 -3.84 0.63
CA SER A 133 -22.60 -4.32 -0.75
C SER A 133 -22.92 -3.19 -1.74
N VAL A 134 -23.33 -2.02 -1.25
CA VAL A 134 -23.62 -0.83 -2.07
C VAL A 134 -22.34 -0.02 -2.25
N THR A 135 -21.48 -0.47 -3.15
CA THR A 135 -20.27 0.25 -3.52
C THR A 135 -20.56 1.12 -4.74
N TYR A 136 -20.49 2.43 -4.55
CA TYR A 136 -20.76 3.40 -5.61
C TYR A 136 -19.55 3.57 -6.56
N ASP A 137 -18.34 3.46 -6.04
CA ASP A 137 -17.12 3.69 -6.82
C ASP A 137 -16.14 2.54 -6.57
N ILE A 138 -15.93 1.73 -7.61
CA ILE A 138 -15.01 0.59 -7.55
C ILE A 138 -13.71 1.01 -8.25
N THR A 139 -12.70 1.26 -7.44
CA THR A 139 -11.35 1.52 -7.93
C THR A 139 -10.46 0.33 -7.63
N ALA A 140 -9.61 -0.07 -8.58
CA ALA A 140 -8.63 -1.13 -8.39
C ALA A 140 -7.44 -0.60 -7.58
N TRP A 141 -7.47 -0.82 -6.26
CA TRP A 141 -6.42 -0.34 -5.36
C TRP A 141 -5.17 -1.20 -5.37
N ASN A 142 -5.32 -2.50 -5.63
CA ASN A 142 -4.22 -3.44 -5.49
C ASN A 142 -3.19 -3.28 -6.61
N LEU A 143 -2.01 -2.82 -6.22
CA LEU A 143 -0.93 -2.53 -7.16
C LEU A 143 -0.29 -3.78 -7.77
N MET A 144 -0.37 -4.95 -7.11
CA MET A 144 0.13 -6.20 -7.69
C MET A 144 -0.65 -6.56 -8.95
N TYR A 145 -1.98 -6.43 -8.90
CA TYR A 145 -2.82 -6.66 -10.07
C TYR A 145 -2.70 -5.53 -11.09
N ALA A 146 -2.73 -4.27 -10.65
CA ALA A 146 -2.68 -3.11 -11.55
C ALA A 146 -1.39 -3.06 -12.39
N TYR A 147 -0.24 -3.43 -11.79
CA TYR A 147 1.03 -3.51 -12.51
C TYR A 147 1.29 -4.89 -13.14
N GLY A 148 0.42 -5.88 -12.89
CA GLY A 148 0.61 -7.26 -13.36
C GLY A 148 1.91 -7.86 -12.83
N LEU A 149 2.15 -7.74 -11.53
CA LEU A 149 3.35 -8.21 -10.87
C LEU A 149 3.14 -9.60 -10.27
N ARG A 150 4.15 -10.44 -10.38
CA ARG A 150 4.24 -11.68 -9.60
C ARG A 150 4.65 -11.33 -8.18
N GLY A 151 3.89 -11.82 -7.21
CA GLY A 151 4.18 -11.55 -5.82
C GLY A 151 3.31 -12.34 -4.87
N PHE A 152 3.56 -12.15 -3.57
CA PHE A 152 2.92 -12.91 -2.50
C PHE A 152 2.57 -12.01 -1.32
N ALA A 153 1.47 -12.33 -0.62
CA ALA A 153 1.15 -11.75 0.67
C ALA A 153 1.38 -12.80 1.78
N LEU A 154 2.25 -12.48 2.74
CA LEU A 154 2.70 -13.39 3.80
C LEU A 154 2.07 -13.00 5.13
N ASN A 155 1.58 -14.00 5.89
CA ASN A 155 1.15 -13.78 7.27
C ASN A 155 2.31 -13.61 8.25
N GLU A 156 3.52 -13.83 7.81
CA GLU A 156 4.74 -13.72 8.58
C GLU A 156 5.45 -12.39 8.32
N ARG A 157 6.06 -11.82 9.37
CA ARG A 157 6.94 -10.66 9.24
C ARG A 157 8.28 -11.08 8.68
N ILE A 158 8.66 -10.55 7.52
CA ILE A 158 10.01 -10.65 6.95
C ILE A 158 10.69 -9.29 7.11
N ASN A 159 11.87 -9.29 7.71
CA ASN A 159 12.65 -8.07 7.86
C ASN A 159 13.41 -7.75 6.57
N VAL A 160 13.51 -6.47 6.27
CA VAL A 160 14.40 -5.96 5.24
C VAL A 160 15.84 -6.14 5.71
N GLY A 161 16.64 -6.85 4.94
CA GLY A 161 18.05 -7.10 5.24
C GLY A 161 18.98 -6.13 4.54
N LYS A 162 18.66 -5.75 3.30
CA LYS A 162 19.43 -4.81 2.49
C LYS A 162 18.51 -3.80 1.82
N ALA A 163 19.01 -2.58 1.65
CA ALA A 163 18.32 -1.58 0.83
C ALA A 163 18.16 -2.08 -0.61
N TYR A 164 17.03 -1.76 -1.22
CA TYR A 164 16.81 -2.07 -2.62
C TYR A 164 17.85 -1.36 -3.49
N GLN A 165 18.36 -2.09 -4.46
CA GLN A 165 19.25 -1.55 -5.51
C GLN A 165 18.56 -1.79 -6.86
N PRO A 166 18.28 -0.73 -7.64
CA PRO A 166 17.73 -0.88 -8.98
C PRO A 166 18.64 -1.73 -9.85
N LYS A 167 18.06 -2.68 -10.60
CA LYS A 167 18.84 -3.40 -11.64
C LYS A 167 19.06 -2.45 -12.80
N GLU A 168 20.31 -2.29 -13.23
CA GLU A 168 20.59 -1.59 -14.47
C GLU A 168 19.96 -2.36 -15.64
N VAL A 169 19.05 -1.71 -16.33
CA VAL A 169 18.48 -2.24 -17.58
C VAL A 169 19.44 -1.85 -18.70
N ALA A 170 20.14 -2.83 -19.23
CA ALA A 170 20.94 -2.61 -20.43
C ALA A 170 20.02 -2.11 -21.55
N GLN A 171 20.18 -0.86 -21.95
CA GLN A 171 19.47 -0.31 -23.11
C GLN A 171 20.02 -0.99 -24.37
N THR A 172 19.32 -1.98 -24.88
CA THR A 172 19.63 -2.51 -26.20
C THR A 172 19.20 -1.48 -27.23
N PRO A 173 20.13 -0.94 -28.06
CA PRO A 173 19.75 0.01 -29.10
C PRO A 173 18.73 -0.66 -30.03
N VAL A 174 17.60 -0.02 -30.22
CA VAL A 174 16.61 -0.47 -31.20
C VAL A 174 17.20 -0.19 -32.59
N THR A 175 17.87 -1.19 -33.16
CA THR A 175 18.31 -1.16 -34.53
C THR A 175 17.15 -1.54 -35.46
N GLY A 176 16.20 -0.63 -35.60
CA GLY A 176 15.16 -0.70 -36.63
C GLY A 176 15.54 0.23 -37.77
N LYS A 177 15.65 -0.29 -38.99
CA LYS A 177 15.59 0.59 -40.16
C LYS A 177 14.19 1.20 -40.24
N PRO A 178 14.06 2.49 -40.58
CA PRO A 178 12.77 3.12 -40.82
C PRO A 178 12.05 2.47 -42.01
#